data_6a14ed71a9e28ff47173db6e3f4e2826
#
_entry.id   6a14ed71a9e28ff47173db6e3f4e2826
#
_cell.length_a   1.000
_cell.length_b   1.000
_cell.length_c   1.000
_cell.angle_alpha   90.00
_cell.angle_beta   90.00
_cell.angle_gamma   90.00
#
_symmetry.space_group_name_H-M   'P 1'
#
loop_
_entity.id
_entity.type
_entity.pdbx_description
1 polymer ?
#
loop_
_entity_poly.entity_id
_entity_poly.type
_entity_poly.pdbx_seq_one_letter_code
_entity_poly.pdbx_strand_id
1 'polypeptide(L)'
;MNHVVCVKWGNKYISKYANVLKNMVQRNYNVDYQFHCITDDPNGLDPDINIIKFPSHPGIKTWWSKLWMFSADFPLQGNILYFDLDVVVFDNIDSLFTHNPGKFHIIRDFNRCRIPDWKQSNSSCLRWEAGTMNYLWDDFQIDSKKIMSQNHGDQDSIMKRA
;
A
#
# COMPACT_ATOMS: atom_id res chain seq x y z
N MET A 1 5.56 -12.01 -10.91
CA MET A 1 4.47 -11.16 -11.45
C MET A 1 4.49 -9.82 -10.72
N ASN A 2 4.13 -8.73 -11.39
CA ASN A 2 4.05 -7.41 -10.77
C ASN A 2 2.59 -7.06 -10.47
N HIS A 3 2.34 -6.52 -9.28
CA HIS A 3 1.03 -6.10 -8.83
C HIS A 3 1.08 -4.65 -8.36
N VAL A 4 0.13 -3.83 -8.81
CA VAL A 4 -0.13 -2.51 -8.25
C VAL A 4 -1.36 -2.60 -7.38
N VAL A 5 -1.28 -2.11 -6.14
CA VAL A 5 -2.33 -2.27 -5.13
C VAL A 5 -2.70 -0.91 -4.54
N CYS A 6 -3.98 -0.67 -4.35
CA CYS A 6 -4.49 0.43 -3.51
C CYS A 6 -5.50 -0.09 -2.49
N VAL A 7 -5.75 0.70 -1.45
CA VAL A 7 -6.73 0.38 -0.39
C VAL A 7 -7.83 1.44 -0.39
N LYS A 8 -9.07 1.00 -0.59
CA LYS A 8 -10.28 1.80 -0.43
C LYS A 8 -11.11 1.22 0.72
N TRP A 9 -11.06 1.85 1.87
CA TRP A 9 -11.79 1.45 3.07
C TRP A 9 -12.78 2.54 3.50
N GLY A 10 -14.02 2.15 3.77
CA GLY A 10 -15.06 3.08 4.20
C GLY A 10 -15.41 4.14 3.16
N ASN A 11 -15.90 5.30 3.63
CA ASN A 11 -16.52 6.32 2.78
C ASN A 11 -15.65 7.57 2.54
N LYS A 12 -14.39 7.58 3.02
CA LYS A 12 -13.51 8.74 2.84
C LYS A 12 -13.21 9.02 1.37
N TYR A 13 -12.97 7.97 0.60
CA TYR A 13 -12.71 8.05 -0.83
C TYR A 13 -13.78 7.27 -1.59
N ILE A 14 -14.35 7.89 -2.63
CA ILE A 14 -15.26 7.24 -3.57
C ILE A 14 -14.46 6.42 -4.59
N SER A 15 -15.11 5.49 -5.28
CA SER A 15 -14.47 4.57 -6.26
C SER A 15 -13.71 5.31 -7.37
N LYS A 16 -14.12 6.53 -7.71
CA LYS A 16 -13.44 7.37 -8.71
C LYS A 16 -11.94 7.56 -8.40
N TYR A 17 -11.53 7.60 -7.13
CA TYR A 17 -10.10 7.75 -6.79
C TYR A 17 -9.30 6.52 -7.23
N ALA A 18 -9.80 5.31 -7.01
CA ALA A 18 -9.14 4.08 -7.45
C ALA A 18 -9.11 3.98 -8.99
N ASN A 19 -10.20 4.35 -9.67
CA ASN A 19 -10.27 4.35 -11.13
C ASN A 19 -9.28 5.37 -11.73
N VAL A 20 -9.17 6.56 -11.16
CA VAL A 20 -8.19 7.58 -11.58
C VAL A 20 -6.76 7.12 -11.34
N LEU A 21 -6.46 6.55 -10.16
CA LEU A 21 -5.14 6.02 -9.86
C LEU A 21 -4.76 4.91 -10.85
N LYS A 22 -5.65 3.95 -11.09
CA LYS A 22 -5.45 2.87 -12.07
C LYS A 22 -5.13 3.45 -13.47
N ASN A 23 -5.89 4.46 -13.91
CA ASN A 23 -5.66 5.10 -15.21
C ASN A 23 -4.32 5.86 -15.27
N MET A 24 -3.88 6.48 -14.16
CA MET A 24 -2.56 7.10 -14.08
C MET A 24 -1.44 6.05 -14.17
N VAL A 25 -1.57 4.94 -13.45
CA VAL A 25 -0.61 3.82 -13.52
C VAL A 25 -0.56 3.26 -14.94
N GLN A 26 -1.70 3.01 -15.58
CA GLN A 26 -1.77 2.46 -16.94
C GLN A 26 -1.05 3.33 -17.98
N ARG A 27 -1.07 4.64 -17.82
CA ARG A 27 -0.37 5.57 -18.72
C ARG A 27 1.15 5.66 -18.47
N ASN A 28 1.59 5.32 -17.27
CA ASN A 28 2.96 5.59 -16.81
C ASN A 28 3.76 4.32 -16.46
N TYR A 29 3.19 3.13 -16.69
CA TYR A 29 3.86 1.85 -16.46
C TYR A 29 3.79 0.99 -17.73
N ASN A 30 4.96 0.57 -18.25
CA ASN A 30 5.09 -0.11 -19.55
C ASN A 30 5.34 -1.61 -19.44
N VAL A 31 5.36 -2.17 -18.23
CA VAL A 31 5.61 -3.60 -17.99
C VAL A 31 4.30 -4.27 -17.59
N ASP A 32 4.17 -5.57 -17.86
CA ASP A 32 2.98 -6.33 -17.49
C ASP A 32 2.74 -6.32 -15.98
N TYR A 33 1.53 -5.98 -15.59
CA TYR A 33 1.10 -5.93 -14.18
C TYR A 33 -0.40 -6.20 -14.06
N GLN A 34 -0.84 -6.45 -12.85
CA GLN A 34 -2.25 -6.47 -12.48
C GLN A 34 -2.55 -5.36 -11.47
N PHE A 35 -3.65 -4.62 -11.68
CA PHE A 35 -4.10 -3.61 -10.74
C PHE A 35 -5.16 -4.18 -9.79
N HIS A 36 -5.00 -3.96 -8.49
CA HIS A 36 -5.87 -4.47 -7.45
C HIS A 36 -6.37 -3.35 -6.54
N CYS A 37 -7.63 -3.44 -6.14
CA CYS A 37 -8.18 -2.60 -5.08
C CYS A 37 -8.64 -3.48 -3.92
N ILE A 38 -8.04 -3.29 -2.75
CA ILE A 38 -8.52 -3.89 -1.51
C ILE A 38 -9.65 -3.01 -1.01
N THR A 39 -10.87 -3.56 -0.90
CA THR A 39 -12.04 -2.74 -0.54
C THR A 39 -13.13 -3.53 0.19
N ASP A 40 -13.86 -2.83 1.05
CA ASP A 40 -15.12 -3.26 1.67
C ASP A 40 -16.34 -2.98 0.78
N ASP A 41 -16.22 -2.04 -0.19
CA ASP A 41 -17.27 -1.70 -1.14
C ASP A 41 -16.72 -1.52 -2.56
N PRO A 42 -16.95 -2.48 -3.48
CA PRO A 42 -16.46 -2.44 -4.85
C PRO A 42 -17.34 -1.63 -5.80
N ASN A 43 -18.46 -1.08 -5.35
CA ASN A 43 -19.40 -0.37 -6.22
C ASN A 43 -18.75 0.82 -6.92
N GLY A 44 -18.89 0.91 -8.24
CA GLY A 44 -18.36 1.99 -9.07
C GLY A 44 -16.87 1.88 -9.39
N LEU A 45 -16.20 0.78 -9.04
CA LEU A 45 -14.87 0.47 -9.55
C LEU A 45 -14.94 0.02 -11.01
N ASP A 46 -13.93 0.37 -11.80
CA ASP A 46 -13.79 -0.07 -13.18
C ASP A 46 -13.69 -1.61 -13.25
N PRO A 47 -14.28 -2.25 -14.28
CA PRO A 47 -14.40 -3.71 -14.35
C PRO A 47 -13.06 -4.44 -14.52
N ASP A 48 -12.01 -3.76 -14.91
CA ASP A 48 -10.64 -4.28 -15.05
C ASP A 48 -9.79 -4.12 -13.78
N ILE A 49 -10.35 -3.60 -12.69
CA ILE A 49 -9.73 -3.59 -11.36
C ILE A 49 -10.02 -4.91 -10.66
N ASN A 50 -8.98 -5.66 -10.30
CA ASN A 50 -9.14 -6.87 -9.49
C ASN A 50 -9.51 -6.52 -8.05
N ILE A 51 -10.62 -7.07 -7.56
CA ILE A 51 -11.12 -6.79 -6.22
C ILE A 51 -10.54 -7.79 -5.23
N ILE A 52 -9.94 -7.27 -4.15
CA ILE A 52 -9.52 -8.05 -2.99
C ILE A 52 -10.38 -7.61 -1.80
N LYS A 53 -11.07 -8.56 -1.18
CA LYS A 53 -11.89 -8.29 0.02
C LYS A 53 -11.02 -8.32 1.27
N PHE A 54 -11.30 -7.43 2.22
CA PHE A 54 -10.67 -7.51 3.54
C PHE A 54 -11.06 -8.80 4.26
N PRO A 55 -10.14 -9.39 5.02
CA PRO A 55 -10.49 -10.44 5.96
C PRO A 55 -11.31 -9.87 7.13
N SER A 56 -12.05 -10.73 7.80
CA SER A 56 -12.74 -10.35 9.04
C SER A 56 -11.72 -10.27 10.18
N HIS A 57 -11.24 -9.07 10.48
CA HIS A 57 -10.29 -8.83 11.58
C HIS A 57 -10.62 -7.51 12.30
N PRO A 58 -10.71 -7.47 13.64
CA PRO A 58 -11.14 -6.30 14.39
C PRO A 58 -10.16 -5.10 14.30
N GLY A 59 -8.89 -5.34 13.97
CA GLY A 59 -7.86 -4.30 13.78
C GLY A 59 -7.84 -3.67 12.38
N ILE A 60 -8.57 -4.23 11.43
CA ILE A 60 -8.64 -3.69 10.06
C ILE A 60 -9.61 -2.51 10.02
N LYS A 61 -9.09 -1.33 10.33
CA LYS A 61 -9.85 -0.07 10.31
C LYS A 61 -8.95 1.06 9.81
N THR A 62 -9.50 1.97 9.04
CA THR A 62 -8.79 3.16 8.54
C THR A 62 -7.47 2.81 7.83
N TRP A 63 -6.42 3.57 8.04
CA TRP A 63 -5.09 3.33 7.49
C TRP A 63 -4.41 2.05 8.03
N TRP A 64 -4.81 1.52 9.20
CA TRP A 64 -4.30 0.26 9.75
C TRP A 64 -4.62 -0.95 8.87
N SER A 65 -5.62 -0.83 8.00
CA SER A 65 -5.96 -1.85 7.00
C SER A 65 -4.82 -2.20 6.05
N LYS A 66 -3.86 -1.28 5.84
CA LYS A 66 -2.68 -1.54 5.01
C LYS A 66 -1.80 -2.66 5.54
N LEU A 67 -1.70 -2.83 6.87
CA LEU A 67 -0.81 -3.85 7.46
C LEU A 67 -1.18 -5.26 7.03
N TRP A 68 -2.46 -5.50 6.68
CA TRP A 68 -2.87 -6.81 6.17
C TRP A 68 -2.19 -7.20 4.85
N MET A 69 -1.74 -6.26 4.05
CA MET A 69 -1.01 -6.57 2.83
C MET A 69 0.31 -7.31 3.06
N PHE A 70 0.83 -7.26 4.29
CA PHE A 70 2.03 -7.99 4.71
C PHE A 70 1.71 -9.38 5.29
N SER A 71 0.44 -9.78 5.39
CA SER A 71 0.04 -11.10 5.89
C SER A 71 0.54 -12.22 4.98
N ALA A 72 0.87 -13.38 5.58
CA ALA A 72 1.10 -14.61 4.83
C ALA A 72 -0.14 -15.08 4.04
N ASP A 73 -1.34 -14.69 4.50
CA ASP A 73 -2.62 -14.99 3.85
C ASP A 73 -3.00 -13.98 2.76
N PHE A 74 -2.14 -12.98 2.49
CA PHE A 74 -2.41 -12.02 1.42
C PHE A 74 -2.37 -12.72 0.06
N PRO A 75 -3.40 -12.58 -0.80
CA PRO A 75 -3.60 -13.48 -1.95
C PRO A 75 -2.65 -13.23 -3.13
N LEU A 76 -1.76 -12.25 -3.06
CA LEU A 76 -0.83 -11.92 -4.14
C LEU A 76 0.57 -12.48 -3.85
N GLN A 77 1.26 -12.87 -4.94
CA GLN A 77 2.63 -13.38 -4.90
C GLN A 77 3.52 -12.61 -5.89
N GLY A 78 4.79 -12.38 -5.53
CA GLY A 78 5.75 -11.64 -6.35
C GLY A 78 5.87 -10.17 -5.91
N ASN A 79 6.17 -9.29 -6.84
CA ASN A 79 6.43 -7.87 -6.52
C ASN A 79 5.13 -7.09 -6.33
N ILE A 80 5.00 -6.40 -5.22
CA ILE A 80 3.85 -5.56 -4.90
C ILE A 80 4.29 -4.11 -4.80
N LEU A 81 3.62 -3.23 -5.54
CA LEU A 81 3.75 -1.78 -5.46
C LEU A 81 2.42 -1.21 -4.97
N TYR A 82 2.44 -0.58 -3.82
CA TYR A 82 1.28 0.04 -3.21
C TYR A 82 1.29 1.55 -3.41
N PHE A 83 0.12 2.11 -3.69
CA PHE A 83 -0.13 3.55 -3.67
C PHE A 83 -1.35 3.89 -2.82
N ASP A 84 -1.26 4.97 -2.03
CA ASP A 84 -2.44 5.63 -1.47
C ASP A 84 -3.32 6.20 -2.60
N LEU A 85 -4.63 6.29 -2.36
CA LEU A 85 -5.61 6.74 -3.37
C LEU A 85 -5.44 8.20 -3.81
N ASP A 86 -4.75 9.01 -3.03
CA ASP A 86 -4.48 10.42 -3.28
C ASP A 86 -3.09 10.69 -3.86
N VAL A 87 -2.35 9.63 -4.21
CA VAL A 87 -1.09 9.74 -4.96
C VAL A 87 -1.36 10.11 -6.42
N VAL A 88 -0.55 11.01 -6.95
CA VAL A 88 -0.57 11.39 -8.37
C VAL A 88 0.62 10.79 -9.08
N VAL A 89 0.35 9.91 -10.06
CA VAL A 89 1.36 9.33 -10.96
C VAL A 89 1.34 10.10 -12.27
N PHE A 90 2.42 10.85 -12.56
CA PHE A 90 2.50 11.75 -13.72
C PHE A 90 3.68 11.45 -14.65
N ASP A 91 4.56 10.52 -14.28
CA ASP A 91 5.73 10.12 -15.06
C ASP A 91 5.96 8.61 -14.96
N ASN A 92 6.89 8.07 -15.74
CA ASN A 92 7.22 6.64 -15.79
C ASN A 92 7.59 6.09 -14.41
N ILE A 93 6.99 4.96 -14.04
CA ILE A 93 7.18 4.27 -12.76
C ILE A 93 7.87 2.90 -12.89
N ASP A 94 8.38 2.52 -14.06
CA ASP A 94 9.04 1.22 -14.30
C ASP A 94 10.17 0.97 -13.28
N SER A 95 10.92 2.03 -12.96
CA SER A 95 12.02 1.97 -12.01
C SER A 95 11.59 1.60 -10.58
N LEU A 96 10.35 1.87 -10.18
CA LEU A 96 9.87 1.50 -8.85
C LEU A 96 9.84 -0.02 -8.64
N PHE A 97 9.67 -0.79 -9.71
CA PHE A 97 9.71 -2.26 -9.64
C PHE A 97 11.13 -2.83 -9.80
N THR A 98 11.99 -2.16 -10.56
CA THR A 98 13.32 -2.69 -10.94
C THR A 98 14.44 -2.24 -10.03
N HIS A 99 14.27 -1.15 -9.28
CA HIS A 99 15.30 -0.64 -8.36
C HIS A 99 15.50 -1.60 -7.19
N ASN A 100 16.73 -2.11 -6.98
CA ASN A 100 17.11 -3.02 -5.90
C ASN A 100 16.07 -4.14 -5.65
N PRO A 101 15.93 -5.14 -6.56
CA PRO A 101 14.97 -6.23 -6.41
C PRO A 101 15.10 -6.96 -5.08
N GLY A 102 13.98 -7.46 -4.54
CA GLY A 102 13.94 -8.21 -3.28
C GLY A 102 14.08 -7.35 -2.01
N LYS A 103 14.25 -6.03 -2.13
CA LYS A 103 14.30 -5.14 -0.97
C LYS A 103 12.96 -4.44 -0.74
N PHE A 104 12.65 -4.18 0.53
CA PHE A 104 11.54 -3.29 0.89
C PHE A 104 11.89 -1.85 0.54
N HIS A 105 10.95 -1.12 -0.05
CA HIS A 105 11.09 0.29 -0.38
C HIS A 105 9.91 1.09 0.17
N ILE A 106 10.23 2.24 0.72
CA ILE A 106 9.28 3.23 1.21
C ILE A 106 9.78 4.61 0.78
N ILE A 107 8.91 5.49 0.33
CA ILE A 107 9.33 6.83 -0.07
C ILE A 107 9.70 7.67 1.15
N ARG A 108 10.60 8.63 0.96
CA ARG A 108 10.90 9.64 1.96
C ARG A 108 9.72 10.60 2.12
N ASP A 109 9.47 11.02 3.34
CA ASP A 109 8.43 12.00 3.63
C ASP A 109 8.67 13.34 2.91
N PHE A 110 7.59 14.01 2.49
CA PHE A 110 7.63 15.27 1.73
C PHE A 110 8.20 16.44 2.54
N ASN A 111 8.18 16.38 3.86
CA ASN A 111 8.77 17.41 4.71
C ASN A 111 10.27 17.59 4.47
N ARG A 112 10.96 16.61 3.92
CA ARG A 112 12.37 16.74 3.49
C ARG A 112 12.61 17.89 2.50
N CYS A 113 11.57 18.30 1.74
CA CYS A 113 11.70 19.43 0.82
C CYS A 113 11.81 20.77 1.54
N ARG A 114 11.36 20.82 2.81
CA ARG A 114 11.40 22.02 3.66
C ARG A 114 12.44 21.92 4.78
N ILE A 115 12.69 20.68 5.26
CA ILE A 115 13.59 20.37 6.37
C ILE A 115 14.60 19.34 5.85
N PRO A 116 15.83 19.76 5.45
CA PRO A 116 16.83 18.90 4.80
C PRO A 116 17.17 17.62 5.57
N ASP A 117 17.19 17.68 6.92
CA ASP A 117 17.52 16.56 7.80
C ASP A 117 16.30 15.73 8.23
N TRP A 118 15.14 15.94 7.60
CA TRP A 118 13.93 15.15 7.88
C TRP A 118 14.12 13.69 7.50
N LYS A 119 14.13 12.81 8.50
CA LYS A 119 14.48 11.38 8.35
C LYS A 119 13.29 10.46 8.22
N GLN A 120 12.06 10.99 8.37
CA GLN A 120 10.87 10.15 8.28
C GLN A 120 10.59 9.72 6.84
N SER A 121 10.00 8.54 6.71
CA SER A 121 9.46 8.02 5.47
C SER A 121 7.95 8.24 5.41
N ASN A 122 7.35 8.00 4.25
CA ASN A 122 5.91 8.14 4.03
C ASN A 122 5.36 6.86 3.41
N SER A 123 4.30 6.30 3.98
CA SER A 123 3.72 5.03 3.56
C SER A 123 2.76 5.14 2.36
N SER A 124 2.69 6.28 1.70
CA SER A 124 1.82 6.46 0.53
C SER A 124 2.32 5.76 -0.74
N CYS A 125 3.59 5.36 -0.76
CA CYS A 125 4.14 4.50 -1.81
C CYS A 125 5.11 3.49 -1.17
N LEU A 126 4.80 2.20 -1.34
CA LEU A 126 5.57 1.08 -0.79
C LEU A 126 5.84 0.05 -1.88
N ARG A 127 7.01 -0.58 -1.88
CA ARG A 127 7.28 -1.72 -2.73
C ARG A 127 7.99 -2.83 -1.95
N TRP A 128 7.51 -4.06 -2.09
CA TRP A 128 8.10 -5.25 -1.47
C TRP A 128 7.81 -6.50 -2.30
N GLU A 129 8.47 -7.59 -1.98
CA GLU A 129 8.14 -8.92 -2.47
C GLU A 129 7.24 -9.62 -1.46
N ALA A 130 6.14 -10.22 -1.91
CA ALA A 130 5.18 -10.92 -1.06
C ALA A 130 5.89 -11.95 -0.17
N GLY A 131 5.51 -12.03 1.08
CA GLY A 131 6.10 -12.95 2.07
C GLY A 131 7.36 -12.44 2.78
N THR A 132 8.02 -11.37 2.31
CA THR A 132 9.28 -10.89 2.92
C THR A 132 9.09 -10.03 4.18
N MET A 133 7.87 -9.51 4.39
CA MET A 133 7.58 -8.55 5.47
C MET A 133 6.45 -9.03 6.40
N ASN A 134 6.20 -10.34 6.47
CA ASN A 134 5.06 -10.91 7.22
C ASN A 134 5.08 -10.52 8.71
N TYR A 135 6.25 -10.39 9.30
CA TYR A 135 6.41 -9.98 10.69
C TYR A 135 5.69 -8.66 11.05
N LEU A 136 5.46 -7.76 10.08
CA LEU A 136 4.71 -6.52 10.33
C LEU A 136 3.24 -6.80 10.67
N TRP A 137 2.64 -7.79 9.98
CA TRP A 137 1.28 -8.21 10.25
C TRP A 137 1.20 -9.13 11.48
N ASP A 138 2.13 -10.07 11.61
CA ASP A 138 2.16 -11.04 12.70
C ASP A 138 2.26 -10.31 14.05
N ASP A 139 3.15 -9.34 14.17
CA ASP A 139 3.26 -8.51 15.36
C ASP A 139 1.97 -7.69 15.64
N PHE A 140 1.35 -7.16 14.58
CA PHE A 140 0.09 -6.43 14.71
C PHE A 140 -1.05 -7.33 15.21
N GLN A 141 -1.11 -8.59 14.78
CA GLN A 141 -2.09 -9.56 15.28
C GLN A 141 -1.91 -9.88 16.76
N ILE A 142 -0.67 -9.94 17.26
CA ILE A 142 -0.39 -10.25 18.66
C ILE A 142 -0.98 -9.19 19.59
N ASP A 143 -0.77 -7.90 19.30
CA ASP A 143 -1.30 -6.82 20.13
C ASP A 143 -1.59 -5.53 19.33
N SER A 144 -2.64 -5.58 18.51
CA SER A 144 -3.05 -4.42 17.70
C SER A 144 -3.36 -3.18 18.53
N LYS A 145 -3.95 -3.34 19.72
CA LYS A 145 -4.29 -2.20 20.60
C LYS A 145 -3.03 -1.47 21.09
N LYS A 146 -2.02 -2.21 21.49
CA LYS A 146 -0.74 -1.65 21.91
C LYS A 146 -0.04 -0.94 20.76
N ILE A 147 0.02 -1.59 19.58
CA ILE A 147 0.66 -1.00 18.39
C ILE A 147 -0.06 0.30 18.01
N MET A 148 -1.40 0.30 17.97
CA MET A 148 -2.19 1.49 17.68
C MET A 148 -1.99 2.62 18.71
N SER A 149 -1.81 2.28 19.99
CA SER A 149 -1.60 3.29 21.04
C SER A 149 -0.20 3.90 21.02
N GLN A 150 0.79 3.20 20.50
CA GLN A 150 2.20 3.62 20.45
C GLN A 150 2.61 4.28 19.14
N ASN A 151 1.74 4.30 18.13
CA ASN A 151 2.01 4.83 16.81
C ASN A 151 0.85 5.72 16.34
N HIS A 152 1.17 6.84 15.68
CA HIS A 152 0.15 7.72 15.12
C HIS A 152 -0.58 7.12 13.91
N GLY A 153 0.02 6.10 13.26
CA GLY A 153 -0.54 5.42 12.12
C GLY A 153 0.30 4.23 11.67
N ASP A 154 -0.14 3.59 10.58
CA ASP A 154 0.57 2.50 9.92
C ASP A 154 2.00 2.90 9.52
N GLN A 155 2.20 4.12 9.07
CA GLN A 155 3.50 4.67 8.68
C GLN A 155 4.53 4.56 9.80
N ASP A 156 4.19 5.03 11.01
CA ASP A 156 5.09 4.96 12.16
C ASP A 156 5.42 3.53 12.54
N SER A 157 4.41 2.64 12.46
CA SER A 157 4.57 1.22 12.76
C SER A 157 5.50 0.54 11.75
N ILE A 158 5.32 0.81 10.45
CA ILE A 158 6.17 0.27 9.39
C ILE A 158 7.60 0.79 9.56
N MET A 159 7.80 2.10 9.71
CA MET A 159 9.13 2.71 9.82
C MET A 159 9.97 2.20 10.99
N LYS A 160 9.34 1.88 12.10
CA LYS A 160 10.07 1.39 13.30
C LYS A 160 10.54 -0.05 13.17
N ARG A 161 10.04 -0.79 12.19
CA ARG A 161 10.17 -2.25 12.11
C ARG A 161 10.72 -2.76 10.77
N ALA A 162 10.61 -1.97 9.69
CA ALA A 162 11.06 -2.32 8.34
C ALA A 162 12.57 -2.14 8.10
#